data_e7faef512f0ddf80127c9ebe768ae548
#
_entry.id   e7faef512f0ddf80127c9ebe768ae548
#
_cell.length_a   1.000
_cell.length_b   1.000
_cell.length_c   1.000
_cell.angle_alpha   90.00
_cell.angle_beta   90.00
_cell.angle_gamma   90.00
#
_symmetry.space_group_name_H-M   'P 1'
#
loop_
_entity.id
_entity.type
_entity.pdbx_description
1 polymer ?
#
loop_
_entity_poly.entity_id
_entity_poly.type
_entity_poly.pdbx_seq_one_letter_code
_entity_poly.pdbx_strand_id
1 'polypeptide(L)'
;MEYKLWQLCCDIIDIAYKDVDENIKKRYKHVFFEVSNKEMSTFHGDYSGKDNKIRIFNLSRDNESTLCTSLHELAHHIDHVNRGQSDHSKEFYEVYKQLIKAALEMSLITKVQILSLKRDASDTNKVKKIVDELEINTIETYKKDRYVIKVNNCFSIKNQLKNMQYKWNGLSKVWEKEVNKLELDNEKEQIEQLIDSDNVEIVEANKITFDCFSNILVLESYDYKDELKKKGYHYDPTQRGWIKKFNNKEIEEEVNYLNKMGLKKVYIKN
;
A
#
# COMPACT_ATOMS: atom_id res chain seq x y z
N MET A 1 2.91 -6.02 -2.89
CA MET A 1 2.39 -5.14 -1.82
C MET A 1 2.95 -5.52 -0.47
N GLU A 2 2.74 -6.74 0.01
CA GLU A 2 3.19 -7.25 1.32
C GLU A 2 4.67 -6.99 1.58
N TYR A 3 5.52 -7.31 0.61
CA TYR A 3 6.96 -7.07 0.71
C TYR A 3 7.31 -5.58 0.84
N LYS A 4 6.68 -4.71 0.05
CA LYS A 4 6.93 -3.25 0.13
C LYS A 4 6.49 -2.69 1.48
N LEU A 5 5.35 -3.15 1.99
CA LEU A 5 4.83 -2.74 3.30
C LEU A 5 5.75 -3.23 4.44
N TRP A 6 6.17 -4.49 4.37
CA TRP A 6 7.14 -5.05 5.31
C TRP A 6 8.47 -4.28 5.28
N GLN A 7 9.02 -4.01 4.09
CA GLN A 7 10.26 -3.25 3.94
C GLN A 7 10.15 -1.86 4.55
N LEU A 8 9.05 -1.14 4.28
CA LEU A 8 8.79 0.16 4.86
C LEU A 8 8.71 0.10 6.39
N CYS A 9 8.03 -0.89 6.94
CA CYS A 9 7.97 -1.12 8.38
C CYS A 9 9.36 -1.42 8.97
N CYS A 10 10.21 -2.15 8.26
CA CYS A 10 11.59 -2.37 8.67
C CYS A 10 12.40 -1.07 8.73
N ASP A 11 12.24 -0.20 7.73
CA ASP A 11 12.92 1.10 7.69
C ASP A 11 12.43 2.01 8.83
N ILE A 12 11.13 1.98 9.15
CA ILE A 12 10.55 2.70 10.30
C ILE A 12 11.10 2.15 11.62
N ILE A 13 11.25 0.83 11.77
CA ILE A 13 11.85 0.20 12.96
C ILE A 13 13.30 0.67 13.12
N ASP A 14 14.08 0.75 12.04
CA ASP A 14 15.47 1.20 12.12
C ASP A 14 15.60 2.63 12.63
N ILE A 15 14.68 3.51 12.26
CA ILE A 15 14.65 4.88 12.77
C ILE A 15 14.10 4.94 14.20
N ALA A 16 12.97 4.27 14.46
CA ALA A 16 12.32 4.29 15.79
C ALA A 16 13.21 3.72 16.88
N TYR A 17 14.03 2.74 16.54
CA TYR A 17 14.85 1.96 17.46
C TYR A 17 16.35 2.02 17.10
N LYS A 18 16.83 3.17 16.60
CA LYS A 18 18.21 3.35 16.13
C LYS A 18 19.27 2.97 17.18
N ASP A 19 18.98 3.19 18.46
CA ASP A 19 19.88 2.96 19.59
C ASP A 19 19.67 1.57 20.25
N VAL A 20 18.82 0.71 19.65
CA VAL A 20 18.52 -0.63 20.16
C VAL A 20 19.40 -1.67 19.46
N ASP A 21 19.80 -2.71 20.20
CA ASP A 21 20.61 -3.83 19.71
C ASP A 21 20.04 -4.48 18.45
N GLU A 22 20.90 -4.81 17.49
CA GLU A 22 20.51 -5.37 16.19
C GLU A 22 19.78 -6.71 16.31
N ASN A 23 20.05 -7.54 17.30
CA ASN A 23 19.35 -8.81 17.49
C ASN A 23 17.91 -8.57 17.97
N ILE A 24 17.69 -7.52 18.76
CA ILE A 24 16.34 -7.11 19.16
C ILE A 24 15.59 -6.55 17.95
N LYS A 25 16.21 -5.67 17.15
CA LYS A 25 15.60 -5.14 15.91
C LYS A 25 15.26 -6.26 14.92
N LYS A 26 16.11 -7.28 14.76
CA LYS A 26 15.80 -8.47 13.95
C LYS A 26 14.52 -9.17 14.42
N ARG A 27 14.29 -9.27 15.74
CA ARG A 27 13.04 -9.84 16.28
C ARG A 27 11.84 -8.96 15.94
N TYR A 28 11.94 -7.63 16.01
CA TYR A 28 10.89 -6.70 15.62
C TYR A 28 10.57 -6.76 14.13
N LYS A 29 11.56 -7.01 13.27
CA LYS A 29 11.39 -7.17 11.82
C LYS A 29 10.88 -8.56 11.41
N HIS A 30 10.91 -9.54 12.32
CA HIS A 30 10.48 -10.90 12.06
C HIS A 30 8.95 -11.04 12.21
N VAL A 31 8.22 -10.46 11.26
CA VAL A 31 6.76 -10.50 11.17
C VAL A 31 6.33 -10.67 9.72
N PHE A 32 5.26 -11.43 9.50
CA PHE A 32 4.68 -11.67 8.18
C PHE A 32 3.54 -10.68 7.93
N PHE A 33 3.50 -10.10 6.73
CA PHE A 33 2.37 -9.30 6.29
C PHE A 33 1.50 -10.12 5.33
N GLU A 34 0.20 -10.05 5.54
CA GLU A 34 -0.82 -10.56 4.64
C GLU A 34 -1.76 -9.41 4.30
N VAL A 35 -1.92 -9.14 3.01
CA VAL A 35 -2.78 -8.06 2.53
C VAL A 35 -3.98 -8.66 1.83
N SER A 36 -5.17 -8.38 2.35
CA SER A 36 -6.43 -8.95 1.89
C SER A 36 -7.32 -7.89 1.24
N ASN A 37 -7.90 -8.22 0.11
CA ASN A 37 -8.90 -7.38 -0.58
C ASN A 37 -10.29 -7.42 0.10
N LYS A 38 -10.41 -7.99 1.32
CA LYS A 38 -11.68 -7.99 2.05
C LYS A 38 -11.96 -6.60 2.60
N GLU A 39 -13.19 -6.14 2.43
CA GLU A 39 -13.70 -4.99 3.15
C GLU A 39 -14.37 -5.48 4.45
N MET A 40 -13.84 -5.02 5.57
CA MET A 40 -14.31 -5.34 6.92
C MET A 40 -15.01 -4.12 7.51
N SER A 41 -16.15 -4.33 8.17
CA SER A 41 -16.94 -3.22 8.76
C SER A 41 -16.41 -2.75 10.12
N THR A 42 -15.69 -3.59 10.84
CA THR A 42 -15.35 -3.34 12.25
C THR A 42 -13.87 -3.06 12.51
N PHE A 43 -12.97 -3.54 11.65
CA PHE A 43 -11.53 -3.35 11.82
C PHE A 43 -10.82 -3.31 10.45
N HIS A 44 -9.64 -2.74 10.43
CA HIS A 44 -8.86 -2.52 9.22
C HIS A 44 -7.56 -3.33 9.16
N GLY A 45 -7.15 -3.90 10.26
CA GLY A 45 -6.03 -4.79 10.43
C GLY A 45 -6.18 -5.63 11.68
N ASP A 46 -5.36 -6.64 11.81
CA ASP A 46 -5.17 -7.38 13.04
C ASP A 46 -3.76 -7.98 13.12
N TYR A 47 -3.30 -8.25 14.34
CA TYR A 47 -2.07 -8.98 14.64
C TYR A 47 -2.38 -10.32 15.30
N SER A 48 -1.81 -11.40 14.77
CA SER A 48 -1.83 -12.74 15.36
C SER A 48 -0.46 -13.07 15.95
N GLY A 49 -0.35 -13.06 17.29
CA GLY A 49 0.88 -13.44 17.98
C GLY A 49 1.24 -14.93 17.79
N LYS A 50 0.25 -15.80 17.60
CA LYS A 50 0.46 -17.23 17.32
C LYS A 50 1.19 -17.47 16.01
N ASP A 51 0.82 -16.73 14.97
CA ASP A 51 1.35 -16.91 13.62
C ASP A 51 2.43 -15.87 13.28
N ASN A 52 2.69 -14.93 14.20
CA ASN A 52 3.58 -13.80 14.00
C ASN A 52 3.22 -13.01 12.74
N LYS A 53 1.94 -12.73 12.56
CA LYS A 53 1.37 -12.22 11.32
C LYS A 53 0.52 -10.98 11.54
N ILE A 54 0.75 -9.98 10.69
CA ILE A 54 -0.10 -8.79 10.55
C ILE A 54 -0.95 -8.96 9.29
N ARG A 55 -2.28 -8.80 9.43
CA ARG A 55 -3.21 -8.78 8.30
C ARG A 55 -3.76 -7.37 8.12
N ILE A 56 -3.79 -6.92 6.87
CA ILE A 56 -4.31 -5.60 6.49
C ILE A 56 -5.50 -5.79 5.56
N PHE A 57 -6.58 -5.11 5.86
CA PHE A 57 -7.86 -5.14 5.15
C PHE A 57 -8.24 -3.75 4.65
N ASN A 58 -9.36 -3.65 3.91
CA ASN A 58 -9.96 -2.38 3.48
C ASN A 58 -9.00 -1.52 2.66
N LEU A 59 -8.44 -2.12 1.61
CA LEU A 59 -7.46 -1.49 0.73
C LEU A 59 -8.06 -0.41 -0.19
N SER A 60 -9.37 -0.18 -0.12
CA SER A 60 -10.05 0.96 -0.76
C SER A 60 -9.70 2.31 -0.14
N ARG A 61 -9.14 2.31 1.08
CA ARG A 61 -8.69 3.52 1.77
C ARG A 61 -7.40 4.08 1.16
N ASP A 62 -7.08 5.33 1.50
CA ASP A 62 -5.82 5.95 1.11
C ASP A 62 -4.58 5.22 1.69
N ASN A 63 -3.43 5.50 1.10
CA ASN A 63 -2.18 4.85 1.46
C ASN A 63 -1.74 5.18 2.90
N GLU A 64 -2.00 6.39 3.34
CA GLU A 64 -1.67 6.89 4.68
C GLU A 64 -2.49 6.16 5.74
N SER A 65 -3.78 5.96 5.49
CA SER A 65 -4.66 5.15 6.35
C SER A 65 -4.17 3.70 6.44
N THR A 66 -3.74 3.12 5.32
CA THR A 66 -3.18 1.76 5.27
C THR A 66 -1.88 1.68 6.06
N LEU A 67 -0.99 2.67 5.92
CA LEU A 67 0.25 2.74 6.70
C LEU A 67 -0.05 2.88 8.19
N CYS A 68 -0.93 3.79 8.59
CA CYS A 68 -1.27 3.98 10.00
C CYS A 68 -1.87 2.72 10.64
N THR A 69 -2.71 1.97 9.90
CA THR A 69 -3.18 0.65 10.35
C THR A 69 -2.00 -0.31 10.53
N SER A 70 -1.09 -0.35 9.57
CA SER A 70 0.10 -1.22 9.64
C SER A 70 0.99 -0.89 10.83
N LEU A 71 1.15 0.40 11.17
CA LEU A 71 1.90 0.83 12.35
C LEU A 71 1.22 0.43 13.66
N HIS A 72 -0.12 0.44 13.70
CA HIS A 72 -0.88 -0.03 14.87
C HIS A 72 -0.67 -1.52 15.10
N GLU A 73 -0.83 -2.34 14.05
CA GLU A 73 -0.60 -3.79 14.15
C GLU A 73 0.87 -4.14 14.39
N LEU A 74 1.80 -3.34 13.86
CA LEU A 74 3.22 -3.48 14.13
C LEU A 74 3.55 -3.16 15.60
N ALA A 75 2.83 -2.20 16.20
CA ALA A 75 2.98 -1.91 17.62
C ALA A 75 2.54 -3.10 18.48
N HIS A 76 1.44 -3.77 18.11
CA HIS A 76 1.04 -5.03 18.76
C HIS A 76 2.11 -6.12 18.65
N HIS A 77 2.73 -6.25 17.45
CA HIS A 77 3.81 -7.21 17.27
C HIS A 77 5.02 -6.92 18.17
N ILE A 78 5.53 -5.69 18.15
CA ILE A 78 6.71 -5.30 18.94
C ILE A 78 6.41 -5.43 20.44
N ASP A 79 5.24 -5.00 20.88
CA ASP A 79 4.79 -5.14 22.25
C ASP A 79 4.73 -6.62 22.68
N HIS A 80 4.19 -7.49 21.82
CA HIS A 80 4.19 -8.93 22.03
C HIS A 80 5.61 -9.52 22.10
N VAL A 81 6.51 -9.09 21.24
CA VAL A 81 7.93 -9.51 21.28
C VAL A 81 8.58 -9.12 22.61
N ASN A 82 8.20 -7.97 23.18
CA ASN A 82 8.77 -7.46 24.43
C ASN A 82 8.17 -8.12 25.67
N ARG A 83 6.86 -8.37 25.68
CA ARG A 83 6.13 -8.81 26.90
C ARG A 83 5.54 -10.21 26.82
N GLY A 84 5.54 -10.85 25.65
CA GLY A 84 4.86 -12.14 25.42
C GLY A 84 3.34 -12.01 25.24
N GLN A 85 2.80 -10.81 25.31
CA GLN A 85 1.38 -10.47 25.11
C GLN A 85 1.27 -9.05 24.55
N SER A 86 0.12 -8.70 24.00
CA SER A 86 -0.15 -7.33 23.59
C SER A 86 -1.63 -6.97 23.76
N ASP A 87 -1.87 -5.78 24.27
CA ASP A 87 -3.17 -5.17 24.49
C ASP A 87 -3.04 -3.66 24.30
N HIS A 88 -4.11 -2.88 24.45
CA HIS A 88 -4.05 -1.40 24.40
C HIS A 88 -3.63 -0.79 25.76
N SER A 89 -2.61 -1.38 26.39
CA SER A 89 -1.98 -0.87 27.62
C SER A 89 -1.07 0.32 27.38
N LYS A 90 -0.49 0.83 28.46
CA LYS A 90 0.51 1.92 28.38
C LYS A 90 1.73 1.49 27.56
N GLU A 91 2.18 0.28 27.72
CA GLU A 91 3.36 -0.30 27.04
C GLU A 91 3.15 -0.36 25.53
N PHE A 92 1.96 -0.78 25.07
CA PHE A 92 1.58 -0.73 23.67
C PHE A 92 1.66 0.70 23.12
N TYR A 93 1.10 1.68 23.84
CA TYR A 93 1.11 3.08 23.37
C TYR A 93 2.51 3.70 23.37
N GLU A 94 3.43 3.26 24.24
CA GLU A 94 4.84 3.70 24.16
C GLU A 94 5.50 3.16 22.87
N VAL A 95 5.26 1.91 22.50
CA VAL A 95 5.73 1.33 21.23
C VAL A 95 5.10 2.09 20.05
N TYR A 96 3.79 2.28 20.07
CA TYR A 96 3.08 2.95 19.00
C TYR A 96 3.55 4.40 18.81
N LYS A 97 3.83 5.11 19.92
CA LYS A 97 4.43 6.46 19.94
C LYS A 97 5.76 6.50 19.19
N GLN A 98 6.66 5.55 19.41
CA GLN A 98 7.95 5.48 18.73
C GLN A 98 7.79 5.28 17.22
N LEU A 99 6.89 4.39 16.80
CA LEU A 99 6.62 4.13 15.39
C LEU A 99 5.98 5.35 14.69
N ILE A 100 5.00 5.98 15.32
CA ILE A 100 4.39 7.22 14.81
C ILE A 100 5.44 8.32 14.68
N LYS A 101 6.28 8.50 15.69
CA LYS A 101 7.35 9.50 15.67
C LYS A 101 8.27 9.30 14.48
N ALA A 102 8.79 8.08 14.31
CA ALA A 102 9.66 7.76 13.19
C ALA A 102 8.98 8.01 11.82
N ALA A 103 7.74 7.60 11.65
CA ALA A 103 6.99 7.82 10.40
C ALA A 103 6.76 9.32 10.11
N LEU A 104 6.54 10.15 11.14
CA LEU A 104 6.45 11.61 11.03
C LEU A 104 7.81 12.23 10.68
N GLU A 105 8.88 11.81 11.32
CA GLU A 105 10.24 12.28 11.06
C GLU A 105 10.74 11.93 9.66
N MET A 106 10.32 10.76 9.13
CA MET A 106 10.55 10.33 7.76
C MET A 106 9.62 11.04 6.73
N SER A 107 8.70 11.88 7.17
CA SER A 107 7.70 12.56 6.32
C SER A 107 6.79 11.61 5.54
N LEU A 108 6.55 10.40 6.06
CA LEU A 108 5.67 9.40 5.46
C LEU A 108 4.19 9.71 5.69
N ILE A 109 3.88 10.33 6.82
CA ILE A 109 2.54 10.74 7.24
C ILE A 109 2.62 12.09 7.95
N THR A 110 1.49 12.76 8.10
CA THR A 110 1.35 14.01 8.84
C THR A 110 0.54 13.81 10.12
N LYS A 111 0.70 14.72 11.10
CA LYS A 111 -0.14 14.72 12.32
C LYS A 111 -1.63 14.76 11.98
N VAL A 112 -2.02 15.54 10.97
CA VAL A 112 -3.42 15.66 10.52
C VAL A 112 -3.95 14.31 10.02
N GLN A 113 -3.21 13.61 9.18
CA GLN A 113 -3.59 12.29 8.66
C GLN A 113 -3.76 11.27 9.78
N ILE A 114 -2.85 11.24 10.77
CA ILE A 114 -2.98 10.34 11.93
C ILE A 114 -4.26 10.64 12.71
N LEU A 115 -4.57 11.91 12.95
CA LEU A 115 -5.72 12.32 13.74
C LEU A 115 -7.05 12.17 13.00
N SER A 116 -7.06 12.14 11.67
CA SER A 116 -8.27 11.96 10.85
C SER A 116 -8.78 10.51 10.82
N LEU A 117 -7.97 9.54 11.23
CA LEU A 117 -8.36 8.14 11.20
C LEU A 117 -9.48 7.85 12.22
N LYS A 118 -10.48 7.09 11.76
CA LYS A 118 -11.58 6.63 12.62
C LYS A 118 -11.06 5.59 13.62
N ARG A 119 -11.27 5.86 14.91
CA ARG A 119 -10.96 4.99 16.05
C ARG A 119 -12.12 5.10 17.06
N ASP A 120 -12.13 4.21 18.05
CA ASP A 120 -12.99 4.45 19.21
C ASP A 120 -12.55 5.71 19.99
N ALA A 121 -13.43 6.22 20.84
CA ALA A 121 -13.19 7.47 21.57
C ALA A 121 -11.98 7.40 22.53
N SER A 122 -11.75 6.22 23.16
CA SER A 122 -10.65 6.01 24.09
C SER A 122 -9.31 6.04 23.36
N ASP A 123 -9.21 5.30 22.26
CA ASP A 123 -8.01 5.23 21.42
C ASP A 123 -7.71 6.58 20.76
N THR A 124 -8.76 7.28 20.28
CA THR A 124 -8.64 8.62 19.70
C THR A 124 -8.00 9.61 20.67
N ASN A 125 -8.45 9.63 21.94
CA ASN A 125 -7.90 10.53 22.95
C ASN A 125 -6.45 10.22 23.29
N LYS A 126 -6.09 8.96 23.40
CA LYS A 126 -4.70 8.52 23.67
C LYS A 126 -3.78 8.88 22.51
N VAL A 127 -4.18 8.60 21.27
CA VAL A 127 -3.39 8.93 20.07
C VAL A 127 -3.25 10.44 19.91
N LYS A 128 -4.32 11.20 20.16
CA LYS A 128 -4.25 12.68 20.16
C LYS A 128 -3.20 13.19 21.14
N LYS A 129 -3.23 12.73 22.39
CA LYS A 129 -2.25 13.10 23.40
C LYS A 129 -0.82 12.78 22.95
N ILE A 130 -0.61 11.58 22.41
CA ILE A 130 0.70 11.17 21.85
C ILE A 130 1.16 12.16 20.78
N VAL A 131 0.31 12.44 19.79
CA VAL A 131 0.65 13.30 18.63
C VAL A 131 0.92 14.74 19.05
N ASP A 132 0.16 15.27 20.03
CA ASP A 132 0.31 16.62 20.55
C ASP A 132 1.64 16.79 21.34
N GLU A 133 2.07 15.75 22.07
CA GLU A 133 3.31 15.73 22.84
C GLU A 133 4.58 15.46 22.01
N LEU A 134 4.43 14.99 20.76
CA LEU A 134 5.59 14.65 19.93
C LEU A 134 6.33 15.89 19.41
N GLU A 135 7.59 16.01 19.80
CA GLU A 135 8.57 16.86 19.12
C GLU A 135 9.15 16.12 17.91
N ILE A 136 8.94 16.70 16.74
CA ILE A 136 9.33 16.10 15.45
C ILE A 136 10.58 16.83 14.94
N ASN A 137 11.67 16.11 14.83
CA ASN A 137 12.87 16.55 14.15
C ASN A 137 12.89 15.87 12.78
N THR A 138 12.47 16.60 11.74
CA THR A 138 12.49 16.05 10.39
C THR A 138 13.90 15.62 10.03
N ILE A 139 14.08 14.32 9.84
CA ILE A 139 15.28 13.75 9.25
C ILE A 139 15.21 13.90 7.74
N GLU A 140 16.24 13.50 7.03
CA GLU A 140 16.21 13.51 5.58
C GLU A 140 14.96 12.77 5.06
N THR A 141 14.25 13.39 4.09
CA THR A 141 13.03 12.80 3.52
C THR A 141 13.32 11.38 3.04
N TYR A 142 12.51 10.44 3.49
CA TYR A 142 12.63 9.02 3.14
C TYR A 142 12.74 8.83 1.62
N LYS A 143 13.77 8.11 1.18
CA LYS A 143 14.06 7.90 -0.24
C LYS A 143 14.10 9.18 -1.08
N LYS A 144 14.56 10.28 -0.49
CA LYS A 144 14.83 11.51 -1.23
C LYS A 144 15.74 11.21 -2.43
N ASP A 145 15.43 11.85 -3.56
CA ASP A 145 16.18 11.69 -4.82
C ASP A 145 16.22 10.24 -5.36
N ARG A 146 15.25 9.40 -4.99
CA ARG A 146 15.05 8.06 -5.56
C ARG A 146 13.72 8.01 -6.31
N TYR A 147 13.72 7.29 -7.42
CA TYR A 147 12.59 7.17 -8.34
C TYR A 147 12.34 5.71 -8.68
N VAL A 148 11.09 5.37 -8.94
CA VAL A 148 10.70 4.06 -9.48
C VAL A 148 10.25 4.27 -10.92
N ILE A 149 10.94 3.62 -11.85
CA ILE A 149 10.53 3.54 -13.25
C ILE A 149 9.65 2.30 -13.39
N LYS A 150 8.43 2.49 -13.87
CA LYS A 150 7.46 1.43 -14.13
C LYS A 150 7.22 1.31 -15.62
N VAL A 151 7.26 0.09 -16.15
CA VAL A 151 7.09 -0.19 -17.58
C VAL A 151 5.90 -1.11 -17.80
N ASN A 152 4.92 -0.60 -18.54
CA ASN A 152 3.67 -1.28 -18.91
C ASN A 152 3.79 -1.93 -20.29
N ASN A 153 2.84 -2.82 -20.65
CA ASN A 153 2.67 -3.40 -21.99
C ASN A 153 3.96 -3.92 -22.65
N CYS A 154 4.90 -4.39 -21.84
CA CYS A 154 6.29 -4.65 -22.22
C CYS A 154 6.63 -6.14 -22.37
N PHE A 155 5.65 -6.99 -22.75
CA PHE A 155 5.87 -8.43 -22.88
C PHE A 155 6.98 -8.78 -23.89
N SER A 156 7.06 -8.04 -25.00
CA SER A 156 8.06 -8.25 -26.05
C SER A 156 9.51 -8.00 -25.59
N ILE A 157 9.70 -7.08 -24.63
CA ILE A 157 11.01 -6.68 -24.11
C ILE A 157 11.31 -7.23 -22.70
N LYS A 158 10.54 -8.19 -22.21
CA LYS A 158 10.67 -8.73 -20.83
C LYS A 158 12.08 -9.24 -20.50
N ASN A 159 12.80 -9.80 -21.49
CA ASN A 159 14.15 -10.32 -21.27
C ASN A 159 15.18 -9.19 -21.16
N GLN A 160 15.01 -8.10 -21.94
CA GLN A 160 15.84 -6.91 -21.82
C GLN A 160 15.62 -6.25 -20.45
N LEU A 161 14.36 -6.11 -20.01
CA LEU A 161 14.03 -5.57 -18.67
C LEU A 161 14.68 -6.39 -17.55
N LYS A 162 14.66 -7.73 -17.65
CA LYS A 162 15.37 -8.59 -16.69
C LYS A 162 16.87 -8.33 -16.66
N ASN A 163 17.48 -8.21 -17.83
CA ASN A 163 18.93 -7.93 -17.96
C ASN A 163 19.28 -6.56 -17.39
N MET A 164 18.37 -5.58 -17.51
CA MET A 164 18.47 -4.25 -16.91
C MET A 164 18.07 -4.22 -15.43
N GLN A 165 17.87 -5.39 -14.80
CA GLN A 165 17.52 -5.56 -13.38
C GLN A 165 16.14 -5.05 -12.97
N TYR A 166 15.21 -4.87 -13.91
CA TYR A 166 13.80 -4.64 -13.57
C TYR A 166 13.20 -5.89 -12.92
N LYS A 167 12.30 -5.67 -11.98
CA LYS A 167 11.56 -6.72 -11.28
C LYS A 167 10.09 -6.65 -11.65
N TRP A 168 9.49 -7.82 -11.87
CA TRP A 168 8.05 -7.91 -12.13
C TRP A 168 7.24 -7.67 -10.86
N ASN A 169 6.37 -6.69 -10.90
CA ASN A 169 5.35 -6.47 -9.88
C ASN A 169 4.04 -7.12 -10.35
N GLY A 170 3.70 -8.28 -9.79
CA GLY A 170 2.51 -9.06 -10.18
C GLY A 170 1.19 -8.39 -9.78
N LEU A 171 1.19 -7.44 -8.85
CA LEU A 171 0.00 -6.71 -8.41
C LEU A 171 -0.33 -5.59 -9.41
N SER A 172 0.61 -4.71 -9.67
CA SER A 172 0.44 -3.61 -10.64
C SER A 172 0.63 -4.06 -12.09
N LYS A 173 1.06 -5.32 -12.32
CA LYS A 173 1.33 -5.87 -13.64
C LYS A 173 2.30 -5.04 -14.49
N VAL A 174 3.31 -4.50 -13.83
CA VAL A 174 4.37 -3.69 -14.43
C VAL A 174 5.74 -4.29 -14.12
N TRP A 175 6.73 -3.98 -14.94
CA TRP A 175 8.12 -4.14 -14.58
C TRP A 175 8.60 -2.85 -13.91
N GLU A 176 9.29 -2.95 -12.78
CA GLU A 176 9.73 -1.79 -12.01
C GLU A 176 11.20 -1.88 -11.60
N LYS A 177 11.86 -0.73 -11.57
CA LYS A 177 13.24 -0.57 -11.08
C LYS A 177 13.34 0.72 -10.29
N GLU A 178 13.93 0.66 -9.10
CA GLU A 178 14.26 1.84 -8.32
C GLU A 178 15.64 2.34 -8.72
N VAL A 179 15.76 3.63 -9.01
CA VAL A 179 16.99 4.32 -9.42
C VAL A 179 17.20 5.58 -8.60
N ASN A 180 18.43 6.07 -8.49
CA ASN A 180 18.70 7.37 -7.92
C ASN A 180 18.54 8.48 -8.99
N LYS A 181 18.45 9.73 -8.54
CA LYS A 181 18.26 10.88 -9.42
C LYS A 181 19.36 11.03 -10.50
N LEU A 182 20.59 10.65 -10.17
CA LEU A 182 21.72 10.78 -11.10
C LEU A 182 21.65 9.77 -12.25
N GLU A 183 21.02 8.62 -11.99
CA GLU A 183 20.87 7.54 -12.98
C GLU A 183 19.56 7.66 -13.76
N LEU A 184 18.60 8.47 -13.29
CA LEU A 184 17.24 8.52 -13.80
C LEU A 184 17.17 8.82 -15.30
N ASP A 185 17.84 9.88 -15.75
CA ASP A 185 17.77 10.33 -17.14
C ASP A 185 18.37 9.28 -18.08
N ASN A 186 19.51 8.72 -17.72
CA ASN A 186 20.15 7.65 -18.50
C ASN A 186 19.29 6.38 -18.57
N GLU A 187 18.72 5.97 -17.45
CA GLU A 187 17.84 4.79 -17.40
C GLU A 187 16.57 5.01 -18.22
N LYS A 188 15.97 6.23 -18.13
CA LYS A 188 14.83 6.62 -18.93
C LYS A 188 15.13 6.55 -20.42
N GLU A 189 16.24 7.11 -20.86
CA GLU A 189 16.66 7.10 -22.26
C GLU A 189 16.83 5.67 -22.80
N GLN A 190 17.44 4.78 -22.00
CA GLN A 190 17.59 3.38 -22.37
C GLN A 190 16.24 2.65 -22.51
N ILE A 191 15.27 2.92 -21.66
CA ILE A 191 13.95 2.30 -21.74
C ILE A 191 13.16 2.85 -22.93
N GLU A 192 13.19 4.15 -23.18
CA GLU A 192 12.46 4.79 -24.28
C GLU A 192 13.01 4.38 -25.67
N GLN A 193 14.24 3.84 -25.74
CA GLN A 193 14.75 3.19 -26.95
C GLN A 193 14.13 1.81 -27.21
N LEU A 194 13.56 1.16 -26.17
CA LEU A 194 13.01 -0.20 -26.26
C LEU A 194 11.49 -0.22 -26.37
N ILE A 195 10.81 0.81 -25.87
CA ILE A 195 9.36 0.89 -25.79
C ILE A 195 8.91 2.35 -25.85
N ASP A 196 7.69 2.57 -26.31
CA ASP A 196 7.05 3.89 -26.36
C ASP A 196 6.98 4.53 -24.97
N SER A 197 7.27 5.82 -24.89
CA SER A 197 7.25 6.62 -23.65
C SER A 197 5.90 6.58 -22.93
N ASP A 198 4.79 6.39 -23.64
CA ASP A 198 3.45 6.25 -23.07
C ASP A 198 3.31 4.99 -22.17
N ASN A 199 4.22 4.03 -22.31
CA ASN A 199 4.27 2.85 -21.48
C ASN A 199 5.24 2.97 -20.28
N VAL A 200 5.85 4.14 -20.09
CA VAL A 200 6.84 4.40 -19.03
C VAL A 200 6.28 5.41 -18.04
N GLU A 201 6.10 5.01 -16.80
CA GLU A 201 5.71 5.87 -15.69
C GLU A 201 6.90 6.05 -14.73
N ILE A 202 7.20 7.28 -14.33
CA ILE A 202 8.22 7.60 -13.34
C ILE A 202 7.54 8.22 -12.13
N VAL A 203 7.76 7.60 -10.95
CA VAL A 203 7.22 8.09 -9.68
C VAL A 203 8.35 8.25 -8.66
N GLU A 204 8.20 9.21 -7.75
CA GLU A 204 9.11 9.34 -6.61
C GLU A 204 8.99 8.13 -5.69
N ALA A 205 10.10 7.54 -5.29
CA ALA A 205 10.12 6.31 -4.47
C ALA A 205 9.61 6.54 -3.02
N ASN A 206 9.58 7.80 -2.57
CA ASN A 206 9.02 8.19 -1.28
C ASN A 206 7.48 8.19 -1.26
N LYS A 207 6.83 8.24 -2.42
CA LYS A 207 5.38 8.11 -2.52
C LYS A 207 5.01 6.65 -2.35
N ILE A 208 4.43 6.34 -1.19
CA ILE A 208 3.90 5.02 -0.91
C ILE A 208 2.64 4.86 -1.76
N THR A 209 2.75 4.04 -2.80
CA THR A 209 1.59 3.62 -3.58
C THR A 209 1.35 2.15 -3.31
N PHE A 210 0.33 1.86 -2.52
CA PHE A 210 -0.23 0.51 -2.45
C PHE A 210 -1.23 0.38 -3.60
N ASP A 211 -0.81 -0.26 -4.68
CA ASP A 211 -1.72 -0.53 -5.80
C ASP A 211 -2.74 -1.58 -5.36
N CYS A 212 -3.95 -1.14 -5.13
CA CYS A 212 -5.08 -1.96 -4.75
C CYS A 212 -5.97 -2.18 -5.98
N PHE A 213 -6.46 -3.40 -6.14
CA PHE A 213 -7.35 -3.75 -7.23
C PHE A 213 -8.68 -4.25 -6.68
N SER A 214 -9.76 -3.82 -7.29
CA SER A 214 -11.08 -4.37 -7.10
C SER A 214 -11.70 -4.76 -8.44
N ASN A 215 -12.64 -5.66 -8.42
CA ASN A 215 -13.38 -6.03 -9.61
C ASN A 215 -14.64 -5.15 -9.74
N ILE A 216 -14.93 -4.67 -10.93
CA ILE A 216 -16.24 -4.11 -11.25
C ILE A 216 -17.07 -5.20 -11.89
N LEU A 217 -18.21 -5.53 -11.29
CA LEU A 217 -19.21 -6.46 -11.80
C LEU A 217 -20.39 -5.68 -12.33
N VAL A 218 -20.76 -5.92 -13.58
CA VAL A 218 -21.91 -5.29 -14.26
C VAL A 218 -22.94 -6.36 -14.55
N LEU A 219 -24.12 -6.23 -13.95
CA LEU A 219 -25.25 -7.15 -14.15
C LEU A 219 -26.27 -6.56 -15.12
N GLU A 220 -27.14 -7.42 -15.68
CA GLU A 220 -28.25 -7.03 -16.55
C GLU A 220 -27.83 -6.09 -17.70
N SER A 221 -26.71 -6.40 -18.33
CA SER A 221 -26.04 -5.55 -19.32
C SER A 221 -25.91 -6.22 -20.70
N TYR A 222 -26.88 -7.07 -21.06
CA TYR A 222 -26.82 -7.82 -22.32
C TYR A 222 -26.71 -6.91 -23.56
N ASP A 223 -27.45 -5.82 -23.58
CA ASP A 223 -27.45 -4.85 -24.67
C ASP A 223 -26.11 -4.12 -24.86
N TYR A 224 -25.28 -4.10 -23.82
CA TYR A 224 -23.96 -3.43 -23.78
C TYR A 224 -22.79 -4.42 -23.90
N LYS A 225 -23.04 -5.69 -24.21
CA LYS A 225 -22.04 -6.76 -24.22
C LYS A 225 -20.82 -6.44 -25.10
N ASP A 226 -21.06 -5.83 -26.27
CA ASP A 226 -19.99 -5.57 -27.23
C ASP A 226 -19.11 -4.38 -26.79
N GLU A 227 -19.71 -3.34 -26.18
CA GLU A 227 -18.98 -2.25 -25.55
C GLU A 227 -18.16 -2.73 -24.35
N LEU A 228 -18.75 -3.53 -23.49
CA LEU A 228 -18.06 -4.12 -22.33
C LEU A 228 -16.88 -5.01 -22.75
N LYS A 229 -17.07 -5.83 -23.80
CA LYS A 229 -15.96 -6.61 -24.39
C LYS A 229 -14.84 -5.74 -24.91
N LYS A 230 -15.16 -4.69 -25.68
CA LYS A 230 -14.17 -3.73 -26.21
C LYS A 230 -13.37 -3.07 -25.08
N LYS A 231 -14.01 -2.81 -23.95
CA LYS A 231 -13.37 -2.28 -22.74
C LYS A 231 -12.60 -3.34 -21.92
N GLY A 232 -12.58 -4.59 -22.35
CA GLY A 232 -11.84 -5.67 -21.71
C GLY A 232 -12.56 -6.32 -20.52
N TYR A 233 -13.88 -6.16 -20.42
CA TYR A 233 -14.69 -6.97 -19.52
C TYR A 233 -14.84 -8.38 -20.07
N HIS A 234 -14.87 -9.38 -19.21
CA HIS A 234 -15.21 -10.76 -19.54
C HIS A 234 -16.47 -11.19 -18.79
N TYR A 235 -17.25 -12.07 -19.41
CA TYR A 235 -18.45 -12.59 -18.78
C TYR A 235 -18.13 -13.69 -17.78
N ASP A 236 -18.62 -13.55 -16.55
CA ASP A 236 -18.55 -14.56 -15.50
C ASP A 236 -19.90 -15.27 -15.38
N PRO A 237 -20.01 -16.54 -15.80
CA PRO A 237 -21.26 -17.28 -15.75
C PRO A 237 -21.72 -17.57 -14.31
N THR A 238 -20.82 -17.61 -13.35
CA THR A 238 -21.12 -17.86 -11.92
C THR A 238 -21.85 -16.66 -11.32
N GLN A 239 -21.37 -15.46 -11.61
CA GLN A 239 -21.98 -14.21 -11.17
C GLN A 239 -23.05 -13.68 -12.13
N ARG A 240 -23.21 -14.31 -13.28
CA ARG A 240 -24.14 -13.92 -14.38
C ARG A 240 -23.95 -12.46 -14.79
N GLY A 241 -22.70 -12.00 -14.88
CA GLY A 241 -22.38 -10.62 -15.17
C GLY A 241 -21.02 -10.44 -15.85
N TRP A 242 -20.76 -9.23 -16.31
CA TRP A 242 -19.49 -8.83 -16.89
C TRP A 242 -18.57 -8.32 -15.80
N ILE A 243 -17.35 -8.84 -15.74
CA ILE A 243 -16.38 -8.51 -14.70
C ILE A 243 -15.07 -8.04 -15.31
N LYS A 244 -14.47 -7.01 -14.71
CA LYS A 244 -13.11 -6.56 -15.02
C LYS A 244 -12.43 -6.04 -13.76
N LYS A 245 -11.15 -6.33 -13.66
CA LYS A 245 -10.29 -5.88 -12.56
C LYS A 245 -9.72 -4.50 -12.88
N PHE A 246 -9.84 -3.58 -11.93
CA PHE A 246 -9.31 -2.22 -12.00
C PHE A 246 -8.41 -1.90 -10.84
N ASN A 247 -7.48 -0.96 -11.04
CA ASN A 247 -6.84 -0.28 -9.92
C ASN A 247 -7.89 0.57 -9.18
N ASN A 248 -7.85 0.59 -7.85
CA ASN A 248 -8.84 1.33 -7.07
C ASN A 248 -8.89 2.84 -7.39
N LYS A 249 -7.80 3.42 -7.90
CA LYS A 249 -7.76 4.81 -8.37
C LYS A 249 -8.63 5.06 -9.61
N GLU A 250 -8.87 4.03 -10.41
CA GLU A 250 -9.62 4.11 -11.67
C GLU A 250 -11.09 3.75 -11.49
N ILE A 251 -11.46 3.17 -10.34
CA ILE A 251 -12.81 2.62 -10.10
C ILE A 251 -13.88 3.71 -10.19
N GLU A 252 -13.67 4.85 -9.56
CA GLU A 252 -14.66 5.93 -9.54
C GLU A 252 -14.92 6.46 -10.96
N GLU A 253 -13.87 6.64 -11.75
CA GLU A 253 -13.98 7.08 -13.14
C GLU A 253 -14.72 6.07 -14.00
N GLU A 254 -14.39 4.78 -13.87
CA GLU A 254 -15.05 3.71 -14.62
C GLU A 254 -16.50 3.54 -14.19
N VAL A 255 -16.83 3.56 -12.91
CA VAL A 255 -18.21 3.50 -12.42
C VAL A 255 -19.03 4.68 -12.95
N ASN A 256 -18.47 5.90 -12.93
CA ASN A 256 -19.12 7.08 -13.50
C ASN A 256 -19.37 6.91 -15.01
N TYR A 257 -18.40 6.36 -15.73
CA TYR A 257 -18.56 6.05 -17.15
C TYR A 257 -19.69 5.05 -17.39
N LEU A 258 -19.71 3.92 -16.68
CA LEU A 258 -20.74 2.89 -16.81
C LEU A 258 -22.16 3.43 -16.49
N ASN A 259 -22.26 4.27 -15.46
CA ASN A 259 -23.51 4.93 -15.10
C ASN A 259 -23.99 5.89 -16.21
N LYS A 260 -23.09 6.64 -16.86
CA LYS A 260 -23.40 7.52 -18.00
C LYS A 260 -23.87 6.72 -19.23
N MET A 261 -23.40 5.48 -19.40
CA MET A 261 -23.89 4.57 -20.43
C MET A 261 -25.31 4.06 -20.15
N GLY A 262 -25.86 4.28 -18.96
CA GLY A 262 -27.18 3.80 -18.56
C GLY A 262 -27.16 2.47 -17.79
N LEU A 263 -25.99 1.95 -17.45
CA LEU A 263 -25.85 0.73 -16.65
C LEU A 263 -26.12 1.05 -15.17
N LYS A 264 -27.16 0.45 -14.60
CA LYS A 264 -27.62 0.75 -13.23
C LYS A 264 -27.15 -0.26 -12.18
N LYS A 265 -26.77 -1.47 -12.62
CA LYS A 265 -26.35 -2.56 -11.72
C LYS A 265 -24.85 -2.79 -11.82
N VAL A 266 -24.11 -1.80 -11.31
CA VAL A 266 -22.65 -1.79 -11.24
C VAL A 266 -22.23 -1.98 -9.80
N TYR A 267 -21.43 -3.01 -9.53
CA TYR A 267 -20.99 -3.39 -8.18
C TYR A 267 -19.47 -3.44 -8.12
N ILE A 268 -18.90 -2.89 -7.06
CA ILE A 268 -17.49 -3.05 -6.74
C ILE A 268 -17.35 -4.31 -5.89
N LYS A 269 -16.52 -5.23 -6.34
CA LYS A 269 -16.20 -6.50 -5.67
C LYS A 269 -14.74 -6.53 -5.28
N ASN A 270 -14.47 -6.68 -4.02
CA ASN A 270 -13.11 -6.77 -3.47
C ASN A 270 -12.65 -8.23 -3.37
#